data_70997fcf28ee812b08b6dda9fe90bec2
#
_entry.id   70997fcf28ee812b08b6dda9fe90bec2
#
_cell.length_a   1.000
_cell.length_b   1.000
_cell.length_c   1.000
_cell.angle_alpha   90.00
_cell.angle_beta   90.00
_cell.angle_gamma   90.00
#
_symmetry.space_group_name_H-M   'P 1'
#
loop_
_entity.id
_entity.type
_entity.pdbx_description
1 polymer ?
#
loop_
_entity_poly.entity_id
_entity_poly.type
_entity_poly.pdbx_seq_one_letter_code
_entity_poly.pdbx_strand_id
1 'polypeptide(L)'
;IEGAEKTALEYKEVFKDDYYIELQNHGIDLQQQVNKELIRIAKKFDIKIIATNDVHYINEDDYEAHKILICLNTGKTLEEYDNSKMSYTGKEFLKSFDQMIEAFPDIPEAIYNTQEIVDKIEVFELERGPILPVFDIPSSFGKIEDYYEKFPLEDIESKLYNDFINNPKTKDEDKLPELKKERTDKLIKEKGGYKKIIR
;
A
#
# COMPACT_ATOMS: atom_id res chain seq x y z
N ILE A 1 -11.67 -20.62 -22.18
CA ILE A 1 -12.36 -19.44 -22.73
C ILE A 1 -13.68 -19.21 -22.01
N GLU A 2 -14.60 -20.20 -21.89
CA GLU A 2 -15.89 -20.03 -21.19
C GLU A 2 -15.75 -19.55 -19.75
N GLY A 3 -14.79 -20.06 -18.99
CA GLY A 3 -14.50 -19.60 -17.63
C GLY A 3 -14.08 -18.13 -17.59
N ALA A 4 -13.24 -17.68 -18.52
CA ALA A 4 -12.80 -16.29 -18.60
C ALA A 4 -13.96 -15.34 -18.96
N GLU A 5 -14.84 -15.73 -19.88
CA GLU A 5 -16.04 -14.97 -20.23
C GLU A 5 -16.98 -14.82 -19.03
N LYS A 6 -17.19 -15.89 -18.28
CA LYS A 6 -18.02 -15.87 -17.07
C LYS A 6 -17.45 -14.92 -16.03
N THR A 7 -16.15 -15.02 -15.74
CA THR A 7 -15.48 -14.15 -14.79
C THR A 7 -15.52 -12.67 -15.21
N ALA A 8 -15.31 -12.39 -16.51
CA ALA A 8 -15.41 -11.03 -17.03
C ALA A 8 -16.81 -10.43 -16.85
N LEU A 9 -17.85 -11.22 -17.05
CA LEU A 9 -19.24 -10.78 -16.82
C LEU A 9 -19.52 -10.53 -15.32
N GLU A 10 -19.10 -11.43 -14.45
CA GLU A 10 -19.26 -11.27 -13.00
C GLU A 10 -18.60 -9.98 -12.50
N TYR A 11 -17.39 -9.66 -12.96
CA TYR A 11 -16.72 -8.41 -12.59
C TYR A 11 -17.37 -7.19 -13.22
N LYS A 12 -17.83 -7.29 -14.47
CA LYS A 12 -18.59 -6.19 -15.10
C LYS A 12 -19.88 -5.88 -14.34
N GLU A 13 -20.60 -6.88 -13.85
CA GLU A 13 -21.80 -6.66 -13.03
C GLU A 13 -21.50 -5.94 -11.72
N VAL A 14 -20.36 -6.24 -11.07
CA VAL A 14 -19.97 -5.64 -9.80
C VAL A 14 -19.42 -4.24 -9.98
N PHE A 15 -18.45 -4.06 -10.89
CA PHE A 15 -17.66 -2.83 -11.03
C PHE A 15 -18.17 -1.92 -12.16
N LYS A 16 -19.04 -2.42 -13.05
CA LYS A 16 -19.65 -1.66 -14.15
C LYS A 16 -18.62 -0.94 -15.02
N ASP A 17 -18.66 0.41 -15.05
CA ASP A 17 -17.76 1.26 -15.84
C ASP A 17 -16.37 1.41 -15.23
N ASP A 18 -16.13 0.87 -14.04
CA ASP A 18 -14.82 0.83 -13.40
C ASP A 18 -14.09 -0.50 -13.61
N TYR A 19 -14.66 -1.39 -14.43
CA TYR A 19 -14.01 -2.63 -14.84
C TYR A 19 -13.38 -2.50 -16.22
N TYR A 20 -12.10 -2.83 -16.31
CA TYR A 20 -11.30 -2.80 -17.53
C TYR A 20 -10.62 -4.15 -17.75
N ILE A 21 -10.42 -4.51 -19.01
CA ILE A 21 -9.54 -5.62 -19.39
C ILE A 21 -8.16 -5.05 -19.67
N GLU A 22 -7.16 -5.56 -18.97
CA GLU A 22 -5.77 -5.18 -19.10
C GLU A 22 -5.03 -6.03 -20.12
N LEU A 23 -4.27 -5.37 -21.00
CA LEU A 23 -3.34 -6.01 -21.92
C LEU A 23 -1.91 -5.63 -21.57
N GLN A 24 -1.01 -6.60 -21.71
CA GLN A 24 0.44 -6.40 -21.60
C GLN A 24 1.15 -6.97 -22.83
N ASN A 25 2.28 -6.40 -23.21
CA ASN A 25 3.09 -6.87 -24.35
C ASN A 25 4.59 -6.80 -24.04
N HIS A 26 5.12 -7.93 -23.58
CA HIS A 26 6.56 -8.11 -23.33
C HIS A 26 7.25 -9.00 -24.39
N GLY A 27 6.59 -9.22 -25.54
CA GLY A 27 7.12 -10.07 -26.61
C GLY A 27 6.98 -11.57 -26.35
N ILE A 28 6.13 -11.99 -25.41
CA ILE A 28 5.88 -13.40 -25.08
C ILE A 28 4.75 -13.93 -25.98
N ASP A 29 5.00 -15.02 -26.71
CA ASP A 29 4.00 -15.61 -27.64
C ASP A 29 2.69 -15.97 -26.96
N LEU A 30 2.74 -16.52 -25.74
CA LEU A 30 1.54 -16.84 -24.97
C LEU A 30 0.72 -15.59 -24.62
N GLN A 31 1.39 -14.50 -24.28
CA GLN A 31 0.76 -13.21 -23.99
C GLN A 31 0.03 -12.67 -25.23
N GLN A 32 0.64 -12.80 -26.42
CA GLN A 32 0.01 -12.42 -27.69
C GLN A 32 -1.25 -13.24 -28.00
N GLN A 33 -1.22 -14.54 -27.69
CA GLN A 33 -2.40 -15.41 -27.87
C GLN A 33 -3.52 -15.02 -26.88
N VAL A 34 -3.18 -14.78 -25.63
CA VAL A 34 -4.13 -14.36 -24.58
C VAL A 34 -4.73 -13.00 -24.92
N ASN A 35 -3.94 -12.04 -25.38
CA ASN A 35 -4.42 -10.70 -25.74
C ASN A 35 -5.49 -10.75 -26.84
N LYS A 36 -5.34 -11.62 -27.83
CA LYS A 36 -6.38 -11.78 -28.88
C LYS A 36 -7.73 -12.21 -28.31
N GLU A 37 -7.73 -13.14 -27.35
CA GLU A 37 -8.93 -13.60 -26.70
C GLU A 37 -9.51 -12.55 -25.75
N LEU A 38 -8.65 -11.82 -25.01
CA LEU A 38 -9.09 -10.72 -24.14
C LEU A 38 -9.75 -9.59 -24.93
N ILE A 39 -9.18 -9.22 -26.09
CA ILE A 39 -9.80 -8.24 -27.01
C ILE A 39 -11.16 -8.73 -27.51
N ARG A 40 -11.27 -10.02 -27.85
CA ARG A 40 -12.55 -10.62 -28.29
C ARG A 40 -13.59 -10.57 -27.17
N ILE A 41 -13.21 -10.92 -25.94
CA ILE A 41 -14.08 -10.85 -24.74
C ILE A 41 -14.52 -9.41 -24.49
N ALA A 42 -13.59 -8.46 -24.51
CA ALA A 42 -13.84 -7.05 -24.29
C ALA A 42 -14.89 -6.52 -25.28
N LYS A 43 -14.71 -6.80 -26.59
CA LYS A 43 -15.65 -6.42 -27.64
C LYS A 43 -17.04 -7.08 -27.50
N LYS A 44 -17.05 -8.38 -27.11
CA LYS A 44 -18.29 -9.13 -26.93
C LYS A 44 -19.17 -8.57 -25.82
N PHE A 45 -18.56 -8.12 -24.73
CA PHE A 45 -19.25 -7.68 -23.52
C PHE A 45 -19.21 -6.17 -23.31
N ASP A 46 -18.71 -5.42 -24.28
CA ASP A 46 -18.58 -3.97 -24.18
C ASP A 46 -17.82 -3.56 -22.92
N ILE A 47 -16.61 -4.11 -22.73
CA ILE A 47 -15.69 -3.80 -21.64
C ILE A 47 -14.53 -3.00 -22.23
N LYS A 48 -14.17 -1.89 -21.61
CA LYS A 48 -13.04 -1.09 -22.03
C LYS A 48 -11.72 -1.83 -21.80
N ILE A 49 -10.75 -1.57 -22.66
CA ILE A 49 -9.42 -2.17 -22.61
C ILE A 49 -8.43 -1.09 -22.20
N ILE A 50 -7.49 -1.44 -21.36
CA ILE A 50 -6.29 -0.63 -21.04
C ILE A 50 -5.04 -1.44 -21.35
N ALA A 51 -3.93 -0.75 -21.61
CA ALA A 51 -2.62 -1.36 -21.76
C ALA A 51 -1.68 -0.86 -20.69
N THR A 52 -0.95 -1.80 -20.08
CA THR A 52 0.08 -1.52 -19.06
C THR A 52 1.38 -2.22 -19.43
N ASN A 53 2.46 -1.93 -18.71
CA ASN A 53 3.78 -2.50 -19.00
C ASN A 53 4.41 -3.23 -17.82
N ASP A 54 3.71 -3.43 -16.72
CA ASP A 54 4.26 -4.13 -15.54
C ASP A 54 5.69 -3.64 -15.20
N VAL A 55 5.83 -2.33 -14.98
CA VAL A 55 7.13 -1.64 -14.87
C VAL A 55 7.89 -2.10 -13.63
N HIS A 56 9.10 -2.61 -13.80
CA HIS A 56 10.00 -3.05 -12.74
C HIS A 56 11.26 -2.21 -12.61
N TYR A 57 11.63 -1.45 -13.64
CA TYR A 57 12.80 -0.56 -13.67
C TYR A 57 12.58 0.61 -14.63
N ILE A 58 13.44 1.62 -14.57
CA ILE A 58 13.20 2.90 -15.28
C ILE A 58 13.69 2.84 -16.73
N ASN A 59 14.94 2.50 -16.97
CA ASN A 59 15.53 2.50 -18.30
C ASN A 59 15.68 1.06 -18.84
N GLU A 60 15.61 0.88 -20.14
CA GLU A 60 15.79 -0.42 -20.78
C GLU A 60 17.12 -1.09 -20.39
N ASP A 61 18.19 -0.30 -20.27
CA ASP A 61 19.53 -0.75 -19.89
C ASP A 61 19.63 -1.23 -18.42
N ASP A 62 18.66 -0.90 -17.57
CA ASP A 62 18.63 -1.33 -16.16
C ASP A 62 18.25 -2.82 -16.00
N TYR A 63 17.89 -3.51 -17.07
CA TYR A 63 17.50 -4.91 -17.06
C TYR A 63 18.54 -5.84 -16.44
N GLU A 64 19.82 -5.66 -16.77
CA GLU A 64 20.90 -6.50 -16.23
C GLU A 64 21.07 -6.29 -14.71
N ALA A 65 20.93 -5.06 -14.23
CA ALA A 65 20.96 -4.76 -12.80
C ALA A 65 19.75 -5.40 -12.09
N HIS A 66 18.57 -5.34 -12.71
CA HIS A 66 17.35 -5.95 -12.20
C HIS A 66 17.46 -7.50 -12.11
N LYS A 67 18.07 -8.17 -13.10
CA LYS A 67 18.38 -9.61 -13.07
C LYS A 67 19.22 -9.96 -11.83
N ILE A 68 20.29 -9.20 -11.58
CA ILE A 68 21.16 -9.43 -10.43
C ILE A 68 20.38 -9.27 -9.13
N LEU A 69 19.54 -8.25 -9.02
CA LEU A 69 18.70 -8.02 -7.85
C LEU A 69 17.74 -9.18 -7.58
N ILE A 70 17.11 -9.73 -8.63
CA ILE A 70 16.24 -10.91 -8.50
C ILE A 70 17.04 -12.13 -8.06
N CYS A 71 18.23 -12.36 -8.61
CA CYS A 71 19.10 -13.45 -8.19
C CYS A 71 19.45 -13.35 -6.70
N LEU A 72 19.79 -12.16 -6.21
CA LEU A 72 20.06 -11.91 -4.80
C LEU A 72 18.84 -12.21 -3.92
N ASN A 73 17.66 -11.74 -4.31
CA ASN A 73 16.43 -11.94 -3.56
C ASN A 73 15.94 -13.40 -3.54
N THR A 74 16.22 -14.14 -4.59
CA THR A 74 15.76 -15.55 -4.74
C THR A 74 16.84 -16.57 -4.39
N GLY A 75 18.08 -16.15 -4.11
CA GLY A 75 19.22 -17.02 -3.83
C GLY A 75 19.66 -17.85 -5.04
N LYS A 76 19.40 -17.37 -6.27
CA LYS A 76 19.76 -18.04 -7.53
C LYS A 76 21.00 -17.45 -8.14
N THR A 77 21.69 -18.26 -8.95
CA THR A 77 22.72 -17.79 -9.87
C THR A 77 22.11 -17.16 -11.13
N LEU A 78 22.90 -16.40 -11.89
CA LEU A 78 22.44 -15.84 -13.17
C LEU A 78 22.10 -16.98 -14.18
N GLU A 79 22.85 -18.06 -14.19
CA GLU A 79 22.60 -19.23 -15.05
C GLU A 79 21.27 -19.90 -14.70
N GLU A 80 20.95 -20.06 -13.41
CA GLU A 80 19.67 -20.59 -12.95
C GLU A 80 18.50 -19.65 -13.28
N TYR A 81 18.73 -18.34 -13.21
CA TYR A 81 17.74 -17.36 -13.62
C TYR A 81 17.45 -17.42 -15.12
N ASP A 82 18.48 -17.39 -15.97
CA ASP A 82 18.35 -17.43 -17.43
C ASP A 82 17.66 -18.72 -17.93
N ASN A 83 17.84 -19.83 -17.23
CA ASN A 83 17.16 -21.10 -17.50
C ASN A 83 15.76 -21.20 -16.83
N SER A 84 15.32 -20.18 -16.11
CA SER A 84 14.03 -20.16 -15.40
C SER A 84 12.88 -19.83 -16.36
N LYS A 85 11.74 -20.49 -16.17
CA LYS A 85 10.49 -20.12 -16.85
C LYS A 85 9.86 -18.82 -16.33
N MET A 86 10.41 -18.26 -15.27
CA MET A 86 9.93 -17.05 -14.57
C MET A 86 10.90 -15.88 -14.77
N SER A 87 11.69 -15.87 -15.84
CA SER A 87 12.56 -14.74 -16.17
C SER A 87 11.79 -13.61 -16.83
N TYR A 88 12.17 -12.38 -16.51
CA TYR A 88 11.68 -11.19 -17.22
C TYR A 88 12.30 -11.14 -18.63
N THR A 89 11.66 -10.38 -19.53
CA THR A 89 12.03 -10.33 -20.95
C THR A 89 12.95 -9.16 -21.30
N GLY A 90 13.15 -8.21 -20.38
CA GLY A 90 13.85 -6.95 -20.64
C GLY A 90 12.93 -5.87 -21.21
N LYS A 91 11.62 -6.11 -21.25
CA LYS A 91 10.62 -5.16 -21.76
C LYS A 91 9.82 -4.46 -20.66
N GLU A 92 10.09 -4.76 -19.39
CA GLU A 92 9.37 -4.28 -18.21
C GLU A 92 9.93 -2.94 -17.69
N PHE A 93 10.50 -2.11 -18.56
CA PHE A 93 10.97 -0.76 -18.25
C PHE A 93 9.86 0.29 -18.39
N LEU A 94 10.08 1.49 -17.83
CA LEU A 94 9.13 2.60 -17.94
C LEU A 94 9.12 3.16 -19.37
N LYS A 95 8.20 2.68 -20.18
CA LYS A 95 8.02 3.12 -21.57
C LYS A 95 7.41 4.52 -21.63
N SER A 96 7.85 5.31 -22.61
CA SER A 96 7.18 6.54 -23.00
C SER A 96 5.81 6.25 -23.65
N PHE A 97 4.99 7.29 -23.78
CA PHE A 97 3.71 7.19 -24.49
C PHE A 97 3.87 6.63 -25.91
N ASP A 98 4.86 7.13 -26.66
CA ASP A 98 5.10 6.68 -28.04
C ASP A 98 5.53 5.21 -28.09
N GLN A 99 6.42 4.79 -27.16
CA GLN A 99 6.82 3.38 -27.03
C GLN A 99 5.65 2.46 -26.63
N MET A 100 4.69 2.96 -25.84
CA MET A 100 3.46 2.21 -25.56
C MET A 100 2.57 2.08 -26.78
N ILE A 101 2.41 3.15 -27.59
CA ILE A 101 1.67 3.11 -28.87
C ILE A 101 2.33 2.08 -29.82
N GLU A 102 3.66 2.09 -29.93
CA GLU A 102 4.39 1.12 -30.76
C GLU A 102 4.22 -0.33 -30.28
N ALA A 103 4.08 -0.55 -28.96
CA ALA A 103 3.84 -1.87 -28.39
C ALA A 103 2.41 -2.41 -28.67
N PHE A 104 1.44 -1.52 -28.94
CA PHE A 104 0.04 -1.88 -29.19
C PHE A 104 -0.51 -1.20 -30.47
N PRO A 105 0.09 -1.42 -31.65
CA PRO A 105 -0.27 -0.69 -32.87
C PRO A 105 -1.70 -0.95 -33.34
N ASP A 106 -2.23 -2.14 -33.06
CA ASP A 106 -3.56 -2.58 -33.49
C ASP A 106 -4.70 -2.09 -32.57
N ILE A 107 -4.36 -1.53 -31.38
CA ILE A 107 -5.34 -1.14 -30.37
C ILE A 107 -4.86 0.10 -29.57
N PRO A 108 -4.55 1.22 -30.23
CA PRO A 108 -4.04 2.42 -29.56
C PRO A 108 -5.02 3.00 -28.53
N GLU A 109 -6.32 2.75 -28.67
CA GLU A 109 -7.34 3.13 -27.70
C GLU A 109 -7.07 2.55 -26.31
N ALA A 110 -6.39 1.40 -26.18
CA ALA A 110 -6.04 0.85 -24.89
C ALA A 110 -5.04 1.74 -24.11
N ILE A 111 -4.23 2.52 -24.80
CA ILE A 111 -3.33 3.52 -24.19
C ILE A 111 -4.13 4.76 -23.80
N TYR A 112 -4.98 5.27 -24.68
CA TYR A 112 -5.80 6.46 -24.39
C TYR A 112 -6.77 6.24 -23.23
N ASN A 113 -7.32 5.03 -23.09
CA ASN A 113 -8.24 4.69 -22.00
C ASN A 113 -7.60 4.75 -20.61
N THR A 114 -6.27 4.70 -20.51
CA THR A 114 -5.59 4.88 -19.21
C THR A 114 -5.81 6.29 -18.65
N GLN A 115 -5.96 7.30 -19.51
CA GLN A 115 -6.28 8.67 -19.08
C GLN A 115 -7.64 8.74 -18.39
N GLU A 116 -8.62 7.96 -18.83
CA GLU A 116 -9.94 7.93 -18.19
C GLU A 116 -9.84 7.48 -16.72
N ILE A 117 -8.95 6.53 -16.42
CA ILE A 117 -8.72 6.08 -15.03
C ILE A 117 -8.10 7.22 -14.22
N VAL A 118 -7.12 7.92 -14.77
CA VAL A 118 -6.50 9.09 -14.11
C VAL A 118 -7.54 10.15 -13.80
N ASP A 119 -8.45 10.44 -14.75
CA ASP A 119 -9.48 11.47 -14.61
C ASP A 119 -10.56 11.10 -13.56
N LYS A 120 -10.72 9.81 -13.25
CA LYS A 120 -11.61 9.31 -12.19
C LYS A 120 -11.01 9.42 -10.80
N ILE A 121 -9.69 9.57 -10.67
CA ILE A 121 -9.00 9.58 -9.37
C ILE A 121 -9.12 10.97 -8.74
N GLU A 122 -9.75 11.03 -7.59
CA GLU A 122 -9.81 12.23 -6.76
C GLU A 122 -8.55 12.36 -5.89
N VAL A 123 -8.03 13.59 -5.78
CA VAL A 123 -6.90 13.87 -4.88
C VAL A 123 -7.41 13.82 -3.43
N PHE A 124 -6.80 12.98 -2.62
CA PHE A 124 -7.10 12.91 -1.18
C PHE A 124 -5.81 12.80 -0.37
N GLU A 125 -5.85 13.28 0.86
CA GLU A 125 -4.72 13.17 1.77
C GLU A 125 -4.57 11.73 2.29
N LEU A 126 -3.42 11.14 2.03
CA LEU A 126 -3.05 9.81 2.54
C LEU A 126 -2.65 9.86 4.02
N GLU A 127 -2.02 10.97 4.43
CA GLU A 127 -1.61 11.17 5.81
C GLU A 127 -2.80 11.58 6.67
N ARG A 128 -3.37 10.62 7.37
CA ARG A 128 -4.36 10.85 8.41
C ARG A 128 -3.72 10.62 9.76
N GLY A 129 -4.05 11.48 10.73
CA GLY A 129 -3.68 11.23 12.12
C GLY A 129 -4.15 9.83 12.57
N PRO A 130 -3.50 9.22 13.56
CA PRO A 130 -3.86 7.89 14.03
C PRO A 130 -5.33 7.84 14.46
N ILE A 131 -6.13 7.02 13.80
CA ILE A 131 -7.52 6.75 14.16
C ILE A 131 -7.49 5.70 15.26
N LEU A 132 -7.70 6.13 16.50
CA LEU A 132 -7.86 5.19 17.60
C LEU A 132 -9.32 4.72 17.64
N PRO A 133 -9.56 3.41 17.71
CA PRO A 133 -10.92 2.92 17.89
C PRO A 133 -11.53 3.47 19.18
N VAL A 134 -12.74 3.98 19.09
CA VAL A 134 -13.51 4.37 20.26
C VAL A 134 -14.19 3.11 20.78
N PHE A 135 -13.83 2.70 21.99
CA PHE A 135 -14.50 1.61 22.68
C PHE A 135 -15.54 2.21 23.63
N ASP A 136 -16.78 1.84 23.44
CA ASP A 136 -17.84 2.21 24.38
C ASP A 136 -17.67 1.41 25.66
N ILE A 137 -17.30 2.13 26.74
CA ILE A 137 -17.12 1.50 28.06
C ILE A 137 -18.50 1.13 28.58
N PRO A 138 -18.77 -0.15 28.86
CA PRO A 138 -20.04 -0.56 29.42
C PRO A 138 -20.38 0.20 30.70
N SER A 139 -21.64 0.56 30.88
CA SER A 139 -22.11 1.31 32.06
C SER A 139 -21.82 0.59 33.40
N SER A 140 -21.60 -0.72 33.36
CA SER A 140 -21.18 -1.52 34.53
C SER A 140 -19.82 -1.13 35.10
N PHE A 141 -18.97 -0.42 34.33
CA PHE A 141 -17.67 0.09 34.78
C PHE A 141 -17.77 1.39 35.56
N GLY A 142 -18.97 1.98 35.71
CA GLY A 142 -19.17 3.25 36.40
C GLY A 142 -18.94 4.47 35.52
N LYS A 143 -18.88 5.64 36.13
CA LYS A 143 -18.63 6.93 35.45
C LYS A 143 -17.16 7.28 35.52
N ILE A 144 -16.70 8.10 34.57
CA ILE A 144 -15.29 8.55 34.52
C ILE A 144 -14.90 9.35 35.78
N GLU A 145 -15.84 10.05 36.37
CA GLU A 145 -15.67 10.82 37.59
C GLU A 145 -15.26 9.96 38.79
N ASP A 146 -15.82 8.74 38.90
CA ASP A 146 -15.49 7.78 39.96
C ASP A 146 -14.02 7.33 39.85
N TYR A 147 -13.47 7.28 38.62
CA TYR A 147 -12.07 6.96 38.38
C TYR A 147 -11.13 8.12 38.67
N TYR A 148 -11.55 9.37 38.51
CA TYR A 148 -10.73 10.51 38.90
C TYR A 148 -10.51 10.58 40.43
N GLU A 149 -11.53 10.20 41.21
CA GLU A 149 -11.38 10.07 42.66
C GLU A 149 -10.50 8.92 43.07
N LYS A 150 -10.60 7.76 42.35
CA LYS A 150 -9.84 6.56 42.65
C LYS A 150 -8.38 6.67 42.21
N PHE A 151 -8.09 7.44 41.19
CA PHE A 151 -6.75 7.63 40.61
C PHE A 151 -6.45 9.12 40.47
N PRO A 152 -6.11 9.80 41.57
CA PRO A 152 -5.74 11.22 41.53
C PRO A 152 -4.60 11.50 40.58
N LEU A 153 -4.62 12.67 39.94
CA LEU A 153 -3.58 13.07 38.99
C LEU A 153 -2.17 13.00 39.60
N GLU A 154 -2.04 13.41 40.85
CA GLU A 154 -0.76 13.43 41.60
C GLU A 154 -0.15 12.02 41.72
N ASP A 155 -0.98 11.00 41.94
CA ASP A 155 -0.52 9.62 42.05
C ASP A 155 -0.05 9.09 40.68
N ILE A 156 -0.79 9.45 39.62
CA ILE A 156 -0.40 9.09 38.24
C ILE A 156 0.88 9.80 37.84
N GLU A 157 1.02 11.09 38.12
CA GLU A 157 2.26 11.84 37.88
C GLU A 157 3.44 11.23 38.61
N SER A 158 3.26 10.88 39.88
CA SER A 158 4.30 10.26 40.70
C SER A 158 4.71 8.89 40.15
N LYS A 159 3.74 8.08 39.74
CA LYS A 159 4.01 6.79 39.12
C LYS A 159 4.76 6.94 37.77
N LEU A 160 4.27 7.80 36.90
CA LEU A 160 4.91 8.03 35.59
C LEU A 160 6.34 8.55 35.73
N TYR A 161 6.56 9.46 36.69
CA TYR A 161 7.91 9.96 36.97
C TYR A 161 8.85 8.87 37.54
N ASN A 162 8.37 8.04 38.47
CA ASN A 162 9.13 6.93 39.01
C ASN A 162 9.49 5.89 37.94
N ASP A 163 8.53 5.56 37.07
CA ASP A 163 8.77 4.64 35.93
C ASP A 163 9.82 5.23 34.97
N PHE A 164 9.77 6.55 34.73
CA PHE A 164 10.71 7.26 33.87
C PHE A 164 12.14 7.26 34.46
N ILE A 165 12.31 7.66 35.72
CA ILE A 165 13.67 7.72 36.35
C ILE A 165 14.29 6.35 36.54
N ASN A 166 13.48 5.30 36.72
CA ASN A 166 13.92 3.93 36.85
C ASN A 166 14.20 3.23 35.52
N ASN A 167 13.85 3.87 34.41
CA ASN A 167 14.14 3.31 33.08
C ASN A 167 15.64 3.37 32.81
N PRO A 168 16.31 2.25 32.52
CA PRO A 168 17.75 2.21 32.29
C PRO A 168 18.23 3.02 31.08
N LYS A 169 17.29 3.41 30.19
CA LYS A 169 17.58 4.26 29.03
C LYS A 169 17.50 5.75 29.33
N THR A 170 17.02 6.15 30.52
CA THR A 170 16.90 7.56 30.91
C THR A 170 18.23 8.07 31.39
N LYS A 171 18.71 9.17 30.79
CA LYS A 171 19.96 9.81 31.16
C LYS A 171 19.85 10.47 32.56
N ASP A 172 20.94 10.52 33.29
CA ASP A 172 20.95 11.10 34.66
C ASP A 172 20.61 12.60 34.66
N GLU A 173 20.99 13.34 33.65
CA GLU A 173 20.60 14.76 33.43
C GLU A 173 19.08 14.99 33.31
N ASP A 174 18.34 13.96 32.91
CA ASP A 174 16.88 14.00 32.75
C ASP A 174 16.12 13.59 34.04
N LYS A 175 16.84 13.07 35.06
CA LYS A 175 16.25 12.56 36.32
C LYS A 175 16.18 13.60 37.44
N LEU A 176 16.51 14.85 37.13
CA LEU A 176 16.57 15.91 38.15
C LEU A 176 15.18 16.19 38.73
N PRO A 177 15.03 16.29 40.06
CA PRO A 177 13.72 16.50 40.73
C PRO A 177 13.02 17.78 40.32
N GLU A 178 13.74 18.84 39.99
CA GLU A 178 13.21 20.12 39.52
C GLU A 178 12.51 20.00 38.16
N LEU A 179 12.84 18.98 37.37
CA LEU A 179 12.24 18.71 36.09
C LEU A 179 11.00 17.79 36.16
N LYS A 180 10.64 17.35 37.39
CA LYS A 180 9.58 16.36 37.60
C LYS A 180 8.29 16.78 36.90
N LYS A 181 7.84 18.01 37.12
CA LYS A 181 6.57 18.50 36.57
C LYS A 181 6.61 18.57 35.05
N GLU A 182 7.65 19.15 34.47
CA GLU A 182 7.82 19.26 33.02
C GLU A 182 7.83 17.88 32.36
N ARG A 183 8.56 16.91 32.93
CA ARG A 183 8.66 15.55 32.41
C ARG A 183 7.33 14.80 32.53
N THR A 184 6.60 14.92 33.63
CA THR A 184 5.30 14.27 33.78
C THR A 184 4.25 14.87 32.86
N ASP A 185 4.21 16.19 32.67
CA ASP A 185 3.34 16.84 31.70
C ASP A 185 3.60 16.34 30.27
N LYS A 186 4.87 16.19 29.90
CA LYS A 186 5.28 15.63 28.62
C LYS A 186 4.83 14.17 28.45
N LEU A 187 5.08 13.33 29.46
CA LEU A 187 4.69 11.91 29.47
C LEU A 187 3.17 11.73 29.39
N ILE A 188 2.41 12.57 30.11
CA ILE A 188 0.94 12.57 30.05
C ILE A 188 0.47 12.95 28.65
N LYS A 189 1.09 13.95 28.02
CA LYS A 189 0.78 14.39 26.67
C LYS A 189 1.10 13.31 25.64
N GLU A 190 2.26 12.66 25.74
CA GLU A 190 2.66 11.55 24.87
C GLU A 190 1.71 10.35 24.95
N LYS A 191 1.15 10.08 26.13
CA LYS A 191 0.11 9.05 26.34
C LYS A 191 -1.30 9.49 25.94
N GLY A 192 -1.44 10.70 25.38
CA GLY A 192 -2.71 11.22 24.86
C GLY A 192 -3.60 11.91 25.91
N GLY A 193 -2.98 12.33 27.04
CA GLY A 193 -3.62 13.08 28.10
C GLY A 193 -4.15 12.22 29.26
N TYR A 194 -4.43 12.88 30.37
CA TYR A 194 -4.85 12.26 31.63
C TYR A 194 -6.06 11.32 31.48
N LYS A 195 -7.10 11.75 30.74
CA LYS A 195 -8.29 10.92 30.48
C LYS A 195 -7.99 9.59 29.79
N LYS A 196 -6.92 9.52 28.99
CA LYS A 196 -6.51 8.27 28.32
C LYS A 196 -5.71 7.33 29.22
N ILE A 197 -5.00 7.89 30.21
CA ILE A 197 -4.19 7.10 31.11
C ILE A 197 -5.05 6.32 32.11
N ILE A 198 -6.17 6.91 32.53
CA ILE A 198 -7.08 6.30 33.52
C ILE A 198 -8.23 5.50 32.88
N ARG A 199 -8.32 5.47 31.57
CA ARG A 199 -9.22 4.60 30.77
C ARG A 199 -8.55 3.27 30.45
#